data_1f87ab1e4b7317824ce637f16288a3ab
#
_entry.id   1f87ab1e4b7317824ce637f16288a3ab
#
_cell.length_a   1.000
_cell.length_b   1.000
_cell.length_c   1.000
_cell.angle_alpha   90.00
_cell.angle_beta   90.00
_cell.angle_gamma   90.00
#
_symmetry.space_group_name_H-M   'P 1'
#
loop_
_entity.id
_entity.type
_entity.pdbx_description
1 polymer ?
#
loop_
_entity_poly.entity_id
_entity_poly.type
_entity_poly.pdbx_seq_one_letter_code
_entity_poly.pdbx_strand_id
1 'polypeptide(L)'
;MALIYVVEDDEPIRRELVDILARAGFEVEACESFEHVSHDILAAASDLVLLDLTLPVKDGQHICHEVRRESEVPIIVLTSRTTEIDEVMAMTLGADDFVPKPYSARVLVARINALLRRTTAAGERSTLVHKGLELDLARSMVTNTQTGTSTELTKNELRILSLLLSRAGKIVSRSAIMQDLWDSDAFVDDNTLTVNINRLRTTLEKIGIKGYLTTHRGQGYSV
;
A
#
# COMPACT_ATOMS: atom_id res chain seq x y z
N MET A 1 13.65 -1.86 12.96
CA MET A 1 12.69 -2.99 12.95
C MET A 1 11.32 -2.37 12.89
N ALA A 2 10.35 -3.00 12.24
CA ALA A 2 9.00 -2.44 12.23
C ALA A 2 8.32 -2.70 13.58
N LEU A 3 7.66 -1.67 14.12
CA LEU A 3 6.91 -1.72 15.37
C LEU A 3 5.45 -2.08 15.09
N ILE A 4 4.99 -3.16 15.72
CA ILE A 4 3.59 -3.61 15.65
C ILE A 4 2.90 -3.31 16.98
N TYR A 5 1.80 -2.56 16.93
CA TYR A 5 0.95 -2.30 18.10
C TYR A 5 -0.18 -3.31 18.16
N VAL A 6 -0.31 -4.03 19.29
CA VAL A 6 -1.28 -5.11 19.47
C VAL A 6 -2.37 -4.70 20.44
N VAL A 7 -3.62 -4.74 19.98
CA VAL A 7 -4.83 -4.48 20.79
C VAL A 7 -5.66 -5.76 20.85
N GLU A 8 -5.55 -6.48 21.96
CA GLU A 8 -6.19 -7.76 22.25
C GLU A 8 -6.46 -7.82 23.74
N ASP A 9 -7.69 -8.03 24.17
CA ASP A 9 -8.06 -8.06 25.59
C ASP A 9 -7.81 -9.42 26.25
N ASP A 10 -7.89 -10.51 25.49
CA ASP A 10 -7.55 -11.85 25.99
C ASP A 10 -6.03 -11.95 26.21
N GLU A 11 -5.62 -12.00 27.48
CA GLU A 11 -4.21 -12.01 27.87
C GLU A 11 -3.43 -13.20 27.29
N PRO A 12 -3.90 -14.44 27.31
CA PRO A 12 -3.29 -15.58 26.63
C PRO A 12 -3.06 -15.34 25.13
N ILE A 13 -4.06 -14.85 24.42
CA ILE A 13 -3.97 -14.59 22.97
C ILE A 13 -2.99 -13.44 22.72
N ARG A 14 -3.04 -12.37 23.50
CA ARG A 14 -2.11 -11.23 23.40
C ARG A 14 -0.66 -11.67 23.59
N ARG A 15 -0.37 -12.51 24.59
CA ARG A 15 0.98 -13.06 24.81
C ARG A 15 1.45 -13.91 23.64
N GLU A 16 0.58 -14.78 23.13
CA GLU A 16 0.89 -15.62 21.96
C GLU A 16 1.21 -14.76 20.73
N LEU A 17 0.43 -13.69 20.47
CA LEU A 17 0.69 -12.73 19.39
C LEU A 17 2.05 -12.07 19.54
N VAL A 18 2.37 -11.55 20.72
CA VAL A 18 3.67 -10.92 21.00
C VAL A 18 4.80 -11.90 20.72
N ASP A 19 4.69 -13.14 21.17
CA ASP A 19 5.72 -14.18 20.94
C ASP A 19 5.89 -14.52 19.44
N ILE A 20 4.78 -14.64 18.70
CA ILE A 20 4.78 -14.92 17.26
C ILE A 20 5.50 -13.79 16.51
N LEU A 21 5.13 -12.55 16.81
CA LEU A 21 5.65 -11.36 16.13
C LEU A 21 7.13 -11.12 16.47
N ALA A 22 7.52 -11.26 17.73
CA ALA A 22 8.91 -11.13 18.14
C ALA A 22 9.81 -12.18 17.48
N ARG A 23 9.36 -13.45 17.38
CA ARG A 23 10.08 -14.50 16.62
C ARG A 23 10.15 -14.22 15.13
N ALA A 24 9.19 -13.48 14.58
CA ALA A 24 9.21 -13.07 13.17
C ALA A 24 10.12 -11.84 12.91
N GLY A 25 10.73 -11.27 13.96
CA GLY A 25 11.68 -10.16 13.87
C GLY A 25 11.02 -8.77 13.91
N PHE A 26 9.82 -8.65 14.47
CA PHE A 26 9.17 -7.36 14.72
C PHE A 26 9.46 -6.86 16.14
N GLU A 27 9.44 -5.57 16.32
CA GLU A 27 9.26 -4.92 17.61
C GLU A 27 7.77 -4.90 17.94
N VAL A 28 7.41 -5.15 19.20
CA VAL A 28 5.99 -5.30 19.57
C VAL A 28 5.68 -4.50 20.81
N GLU A 29 4.64 -3.69 20.73
CA GLU A 29 4.03 -3.01 21.87
C GLU A 29 2.59 -3.50 22.00
N ALA A 30 2.13 -3.80 23.22
CA ALA A 30 0.79 -4.29 23.48
C ALA A 30 0.01 -3.32 24.32
N CYS A 31 -1.26 -3.13 23.98
CA CYS A 31 -2.21 -2.32 24.73
C CYS A 31 -2.43 -2.91 26.13
N GLU A 32 -2.17 -2.12 27.16
CA GLU A 32 -2.36 -2.51 28.57
C GLU A 32 -3.70 -2.04 29.15
N SER A 33 -4.24 -0.93 28.62
CA SER A 33 -5.50 -0.31 29.05
C SER A 33 -6.44 -0.13 27.88
N PHE A 34 -7.73 -0.43 28.07
CA PHE A 34 -8.76 -0.35 27.03
C PHE A 34 -9.65 0.88 27.12
N GLU A 35 -9.29 1.87 27.96
CA GLU A 35 -10.08 3.11 28.13
C GLU A 35 -9.86 4.12 27.01
N HIS A 36 -8.62 4.22 26.48
CA HIS A 36 -8.21 5.24 25.50
C HIS A 36 -7.47 4.66 24.28
N VAL A 37 -7.88 3.48 23.81
CA VAL A 37 -7.18 2.69 22.78
C VAL A 37 -6.86 3.48 21.52
N SER A 38 -7.79 4.31 21.02
CA SER A 38 -7.56 5.11 19.81
C SER A 38 -6.40 6.11 20.01
N HIS A 39 -6.35 6.76 21.17
CA HIS A 39 -5.28 7.68 21.55
C HIS A 39 -3.95 6.94 21.69
N ASP A 40 -3.96 5.78 22.34
CA ASP A 40 -2.74 4.99 22.59
C ASP A 40 -2.14 4.47 21.28
N ILE A 41 -2.98 4.01 20.33
CA ILE A 41 -2.55 3.66 18.97
C ILE A 41 -1.86 4.83 18.28
N LEU A 42 -2.45 6.02 18.34
CA LEU A 42 -1.89 7.22 17.70
C LEU A 42 -0.58 7.66 18.36
N ALA A 43 -0.48 7.53 19.70
CA ALA A 43 0.72 7.89 20.48
C ALA A 43 1.87 6.92 20.25
N ALA A 44 1.59 5.64 20.04
CA ALA A 44 2.60 4.58 19.80
C ALA A 44 3.41 4.80 18.51
N ALA A 45 2.89 5.56 17.55
CA ALA A 45 3.53 5.82 16.25
C ALA A 45 4.04 4.52 15.57
N SER A 46 3.26 3.44 15.69
CA SER A 46 3.60 2.12 15.18
C SER A 46 3.52 2.05 13.65
N ASP A 47 4.24 1.10 13.06
CA ASP A 47 4.22 0.85 11.61
C ASP A 47 2.98 0.05 11.16
N LEU A 48 2.32 -0.66 12.09
CA LEU A 48 1.10 -1.43 11.85
C LEU A 48 0.38 -1.71 13.18
N VAL A 49 -0.95 -1.78 13.13
CA VAL A 49 -1.81 -2.12 14.25
C VAL A 49 -2.50 -3.46 14.00
N LEU A 50 -2.47 -4.35 14.99
CA LEU A 50 -3.33 -5.52 15.09
C LEU A 50 -4.46 -5.20 16.07
N LEU A 51 -5.71 -5.25 15.62
CA LEU A 51 -6.87 -4.82 16.40
C LEU A 51 -7.94 -5.90 16.49
N ASP A 52 -8.26 -6.37 17.69
CA ASP A 52 -9.49 -7.13 17.89
C ASP A 52 -10.72 -6.20 17.85
N LEU A 53 -11.80 -6.70 17.30
CA LEU A 53 -13.10 -6.01 17.32
C LEU A 53 -13.84 -6.18 18.64
N THR A 54 -13.60 -7.28 19.34
CA THR A 54 -14.33 -7.62 20.57
C THR A 54 -13.52 -7.16 21.78
N LEU A 55 -13.69 -5.90 22.15
CA LEU A 55 -12.99 -5.28 23.27
C LEU A 55 -13.98 -4.92 24.40
N PRO A 56 -13.54 -4.86 25.68
CA PRO A 56 -14.45 -4.73 26.82
C PRO A 56 -15.11 -3.36 26.96
N VAL A 57 -14.46 -2.28 26.52
CA VAL A 57 -14.92 -0.90 26.75
C VAL A 57 -15.57 -0.31 25.49
N LYS A 58 -14.94 -0.49 24.35
CA LYS A 58 -15.36 0.09 23.07
C LYS A 58 -15.19 -0.92 21.94
N ASP A 59 -16.17 -1.01 21.05
CA ASP A 59 -16.09 -1.87 19.86
C ASP A 59 -14.91 -1.48 18.97
N GLY A 60 -14.09 -2.45 18.57
CA GLY A 60 -12.90 -2.22 17.74
C GLY A 60 -13.22 -1.60 16.39
N GLN A 61 -14.43 -1.78 15.84
CA GLN A 61 -14.86 -1.07 14.62
C GLN A 61 -14.89 0.45 14.83
N HIS A 62 -15.35 0.91 15.99
CA HIS A 62 -15.35 2.32 16.35
C HIS A 62 -13.92 2.86 16.51
N ILE A 63 -13.05 2.07 17.16
CA ILE A 63 -11.62 2.41 17.32
C ILE A 63 -10.96 2.53 15.96
N CYS A 64 -11.18 1.56 15.05
CA CYS A 64 -10.66 1.60 13.69
C CYS A 64 -11.07 2.89 12.96
N HIS A 65 -12.34 3.26 13.02
CA HIS A 65 -12.84 4.49 12.41
C HIS A 65 -12.21 5.76 13.01
N GLU A 66 -12.06 5.83 14.34
CA GLU A 66 -11.43 6.97 15.01
C GLU A 66 -9.97 7.13 14.60
N VAL A 67 -9.20 6.04 14.65
CA VAL A 67 -7.79 6.05 14.24
C VAL A 67 -7.65 6.49 12.78
N ARG A 68 -8.50 5.98 11.88
CA ARG A 68 -8.44 6.32 10.45
C ARG A 68 -8.74 7.78 10.13
N ARG A 69 -9.44 8.49 10.99
CA ARG A 69 -9.66 9.95 10.83
C ARG A 69 -8.41 10.78 11.05
N GLU A 70 -7.43 10.26 11.78
CA GLU A 70 -6.23 11.00 12.20
C GLU A 70 -4.93 10.37 11.69
N SER A 71 -4.96 9.09 11.23
CA SER A 71 -3.76 8.35 10.83
C SER A 71 -4.03 7.39 9.67
N GLU A 72 -3.03 7.24 8.80
CA GLU A 72 -2.98 6.24 7.72
C GLU A 72 -2.22 4.97 8.14
N VAL A 73 -1.97 4.77 9.45
CA VAL A 73 -1.31 3.56 9.95
C VAL A 73 -2.08 2.32 9.49
N PRO A 74 -1.42 1.30 8.92
CA PRO A 74 -2.10 0.07 8.52
C PRO A 74 -2.76 -0.64 9.70
N ILE A 75 -4.00 -1.08 9.53
CA ILE A 75 -4.77 -1.80 10.54
C ILE A 75 -5.19 -3.15 9.99
N ILE A 76 -4.72 -4.23 10.64
CA ILE A 76 -5.26 -5.59 10.44
C ILE A 76 -6.23 -5.88 11.58
N VAL A 77 -7.47 -6.17 11.22
CA VAL A 77 -8.47 -6.63 12.17
C VAL A 77 -8.32 -8.14 12.41
N LEU A 78 -8.19 -8.54 13.69
CA LEU A 78 -8.17 -9.94 14.13
C LEU A 78 -9.42 -10.20 14.95
N THR A 79 -10.35 -11.07 14.51
CA THR A 79 -11.61 -11.23 15.24
C THR A 79 -12.24 -12.60 15.09
N SER A 80 -13.02 -12.99 16.09
CA SER A 80 -13.89 -14.18 16.06
C SER A 80 -15.21 -13.92 15.31
N ARG A 81 -15.52 -12.66 14.99
CA ARG A 81 -16.67 -12.30 14.14
C ARG A 81 -16.29 -12.63 12.70
N THR A 82 -16.98 -13.61 12.10
CA THR A 82 -16.60 -14.16 10.79
C THR A 82 -17.69 -14.02 9.74
N THR A 83 -18.70 -13.16 9.97
CA THR A 83 -19.74 -12.94 8.98
C THR A 83 -19.21 -12.03 7.86
N GLU A 84 -19.71 -12.23 6.63
CA GLU A 84 -19.40 -11.36 5.50
C GLU A 84 -19.70 -9.88 5.81
N ILE A 85 -20.74 -9.64 6.62
CA ILE A 85 -21.12 -8.29 7.06
C ILE A 85 -20.03 -7.68 7.96
N ASP A 86 -19.47 -8.46 8.89
CA ASP A 86 -18.40 -7.96 9.78
C ASP A 86 -17.14 -7.61 8.99
N GLU A 87 -16.76 -8.42 7.99
CA GLU A 87 -15.61 -8.16 7.11
C GLU A 87 -15.84 -6.88 6.29
N VAL A 88 -16.97 -6.76 5.61
CA VAL A 88 -17.33 -5.56 4.83
C VAL A 88 -17.37 -4.32 5.70
N MET A 89 -17.91 -4.41 6.91
CA MET A 89 -17.96 -3.29 7.86
C MET A 89 -16.56 -2.87 8.31
N ALA A 90 -15.69 -3.81 8.69
CA ALA A 90 -14.32 -3.52 9.10
C ALA A 90 -13.54 -2.80 7.98
N MET A 91 -13.63 -3.29 6.76
CA MET A 91 -12.98 -2.67 5.60
C MET A 91 -13.56 -1.29 5.28
N THR A 92 -14.89 -1.11 5.38
CA THR A 92 -15.56 0.18 5.17
C THR A 92 -15.16 1.22 6.21
N LEU A 93 -14.90 0.80 7.45
CA LEU A 93 -14.50 1.65 8.55
C LEU A 93 -12.98 1.95 8.59
N GLY A 94 -12.23 1.43 7.62
CA GLY A 94 -10.83 1.81 7.38
C GLY A 94 -9.80 0.76 7.76
N ALA A 95 -10.19 -0.51 7.98
CA ALA A 95 -9.22 -1.60 8.07
C ALA A 95 -8.57 -1.87 6.70
N ASP A 96 -7.29 -2.22 6.70
CA ASP A 96 -6.54 -2.56 5.48
C ASP A 96 -6.55 -4.06 5.19
N ASP A 97 -6.82 -4.90 6.20
CA ASP A 97 -6.99 -6.34 6.06
C ASP A 97 -7.83 -6.89 7.23
N PHE A 98 -8.41 -8.06 7.00
CA PHE A 98 -9.27 -8.77 7.96
C PHE A 98 -8.82 -10.22 8.07
N VAL A 99 -8.57 -10.69 9.29
CA VAL A 99 -8.10 -12.05 9.57
C VAL A 99 -8.99 -12.70 10.62
N PRO A 100 -9.79 -13.70 10.22
CA PRO A 100 -10.65 -14.43 11.17
C PRO A 100 -9.84 -15.31 12.11
N LYS A 101 -10.24 -15.36 13.38
CA LYS A 101 -9.75 -16.33 14.37
C LYS A 101 -10.50 -17.67 14.22
N PRO A 102 -9.84 -18.85 14.29
CA PRO A 102 -8.39 -19.03 14.50
C PRO A 102 -7.57 -18.85 13.22
N TYR A 103 -6.39 -18.26 13.34
CA TYR A 103 -5.49 -17.99 12.23
C TYR A 103 -4.16 -18.76 12.34
N SER A 104 -3.52 -18.97 11.21
CA SER A 104 -2.16 -19.49 11.18
C SER A 104 -1.15 -18.36 11.38
N ALA A 105 -0.20 -18.54 12.31
CA ALA A 105 0.91 -17.59 12.52
C ALA A 105 1.64 -17.22 11.22
N ARG A 106 1.87 -18.20 10.34
CA ARG A 106 2.50 -17.97 9.02
C ARG A 106 1.67 -17.05 8.12
N VAL A 107 0.35 -17.22 8.11
CA VAL A 107 -0.57 -16.41 7.30
C VAL A 107 -0.60 -14.98 7.85
N LEU A 108 -0.71 -14.82 9.17
CA LEU A 108 -0.69 -13.50 9.81
C LEU A 108 0.61 -12.74 9.50
N VAL A 109 1.76 -13.36 9.71
CA VAL A 109 3.07 -12.75 9.41
C VAL A 109 3.21 -12.39 7.92
N ALA A 110 2.71 -13.24 7.01
CA ALA A 110 2.73 -12.94 5.58
C ALA A 110 1.88 -11.72 5.22
N ARG A 111 0.70 -11.55 5.83
CA ARG A 111 -0.19 -10.39 5.65
C ARG A 111 0.42 -9.10 6.23
N ILE A 112 0.99 -9.15 7.43
CA ILE A 112 1.73 -8.04 8.04
C ILE A 112 2.84 -7.59 7.10
N ASN A 113 3.69 -8.51 6.63
CA ASN A 113 4.77 -8.19 5.70
C ASN A 113 4.25 -7.60 4.38
N ALA A 114 3.10 -8.05 3.89
CA ALA A 114 2.50 -7.52 2.66
C ALA A 114 2.03 -6.07 2.85
N LEU A 115 1.42 -5.73 3.97
CA LEU A 115 1.00 -4.37 4.30
C LEU A 115 2.20 -3.46 4.57
N LEU A 116 3.15 -3.88 5.40
CA LEU A 116 4.36 -3.11 5.67
C LEU A 116 5.15 -2.81 4.39
N ARG A 117 5.22 -3.74 3.44
CA ARG A 117 5.84 -3.44 2.13
C ARG A 117 5.08 -2.37 1.36
N ARG A 118 3.77 -2.29 1.47
CA ARG A 118 2.97 -1.23 0.81
C ARG A 118 3.23 0.13 1.45
N THR A 119 3.31 0.20 2.77
CA THR A 119 3.55 1.44 3.52
C THR A 119 5.01 1.87 3.47
N THR A 120 5.98 0.95 3.60
CA THR A 120 7.41 1.25 3.42
C THR A 120 7.72 1.60 1.96
N ALA A 121 7.04 0.96 0.99
CA ALA A 121 7.13 1.36 -0.41
C ALA A 121 6.43 2.71 -0.67
N ALA A 122 5.46 3.12 0.14
CA ALA A 122 4.89 4.47 0.11
C ALA A 122 5.80 5.51 0.78
N GLY A 123 6.56 5.14 1.81
CA GLY A 123 7.49 6.05 2.51
C GLY A 123 8.89 6.18 1.88
N GLU A 124 9.50 5.05 1.47
CA GLU A 124 10.86 5.03 0.91
C GLU A 124 10.92 4.87 -0.61
N ARG A 125 9.80 4.54 -1.27
CA ARG A 125 9.66 4.41 -2.72
C ARG A 125 8.48 5.19 -3.29
N SER A 126 7.99 6.21 -2.58
CA SER A 126 7.03 7.14 -3.19
C SER A 126 7.68 7.87 -4.37
N THR A 127 9.01 7.88 -4.43
CA THR A 127 9.76 8.57 -5.46
C THR A 127 10.68 7.60 -6.21
N LEU A 128 10.44 7.43 -7.51
CA LEU A 128 11.35 6.72 -8.42
C LEU A 128 12.17 7.73 -9.21
N VAL A 129 13.50 7.64 -9.15
CA VAL A 129 14.39 8.55 -9.89
C VAL A 129 15.15 7.77 -10.96
N HIS A 130 15.08 8.24 -12.21
CA HIS A 130 15.81 7.65 -13.33
C HIS A 130 16.07 8.69 -14.44
N LYS A 131 17.31 8.81 -14.89
CA LYS A 131 17.74 9.69 -16.01
C LYS A 131 17.16 11.12 -15.97
N GLY A 132 17.19 11.77 -14.82
CA GLY A 132 16.69 13.14 -14.68
C GLY A 132 15.16 13.28 -14.53
N LEU A 133 14.45 12.16 -14.39
CA LEU A 133 13.03 12.10 -14.08
C LEU A 133 12.86 11.60 -12.65
N GLU A 134 12.02 12.27 -11.88
CA GLU A 134 11.55 11.88 -10.56
C GLU A 134 10.04 11.66 -10.62
N LEU A 135 9.57 10.48 -10.20
CA LEU A 135 8.16 10.10 -10.15
C LEU A 135 7.73 9.94 -8.70
N ASP A 136 6.86 10.81 -8.22
CA ASP A 136 6.18 10.68 -6.92
C ASP A 136 4.89 9.88 -7.09
N LEU A 137 4.90 8.64 -6.61
CA LEU A 137 3.78 7.71 -6.73
C LEU A 137 2.59 8.12 -5.85
N ALA A 138 2.86 8.72 -4.68
CA ALA A 138 1.83 9.12 -3.74
C ALA A 138 1.04 10.33 -4.24
N ARG A 139 1.72 11.26 -4.91
CA ARG A 139 1.11 12.48 -5.44
C ARG A 139 0.72 12.38 -6.90
N SER A 140 1.01 11.26 -7.58
CA SER A 140 0.86 11.11 -9.03
C SER A 140 1.57 12.21 -9.83
N MET A 141 2.71 12.68 -9.33
CA MET A 141 3.47 13.77 -9.92
C MET A 141 4.75 13.28 -10.57
N VAL A 142 5.07 13.83 -11.73
CA VAL A 142 6.38 13.63 -12.37
C VAL A 142 7.11 14.96 -12.47
N THR A 143 8.41 14.95 -12.09
CA THR A 143 9.27 16.13 -12.05
C THR A 143 10.52 15.91 -12.90
N ASN A 144 10.89 16.90 -13.69
CA ASN A 144 12.20 16.98 -14.31
C ASN A 144 13.18 17.51 -13.26
N THR A 145 14.14 16.69 -12.82
CA THR A 145 15.08 17.05 -11.75
C THR A 145 16.09 18.13 -12.17
N GLN A 146 16.26 18.36 -13.48
CA GLN A 146 17.18 19.39 -14.00
C GLN A 146 16.54 20.79 -14.01
N THR A 147 15.23 20.86 -14.29
CA THR A 147 14.51 22.14 -14.41
C THR A 147 13.62 22.46 -13.22
N GLY A 148 13.31 21.45 -12.37
CA GLY A 148 12.33 21.54 -11.30
C GLY A 148 10.87 21.59 -11.79
N THR A 149 10.63 21.48 -13.11
CA THR A 149 9.28 21.53 -13.67
C THR A 149 8.56 20.21 -13.42
N SER A 150 7.33 20.28 -12.91
CA SER A 150 6.52 19.11 -12.59
C SER A 150 5.14 19.16 -13.24
N THR A 151 4.51 18.01 -13.39
CA THR A 151 3.13 17.87 -13.87
C THR A 151 2.48 16.64 -13.27
N GLU A 152 1.14 16.67 -13.13
CA GLU A 152 0.37 15.55 -12.66
C GLU A 152 0.16 14.53 -13.77
N LEU A 153 0.18 13.24 -13.40
CA LEU A 153 -0.10 12.12 -14.28
C LEU A 153 -1.52 11.58 -14.04
N THR A 154 -2.18 11.17 -15.10
CA THR A 154 -3.39 10.35 -14.96
C THR A 154 -3.07 8.98 -14.36
N LYS A 155 -4.07 8.29 -13.81
CA LYS A 155 -3.92 6.95 -13.22
C LYS A 155 -3.18 5.96 -14.15
N ASN A 156 -3.53 5.94 -15.43
CA ASN A 156 -2.90 5.04 -16.41
C ASN A 156 -1.47 5.46 -16.75
N GLU A 157 -1.20 6.75 -16.90
CA GLU A 157 0.15 7.27 -17.14
C GLU A 157 1.08 6.96 -15.98
N LEU A 158 0.61 7.15 -14.74
CA LEU A 158 1.34 6.82 -13.51
C LEU A 158 1.70 5.33 -13.48
N ARG A 159 0.74 4.43 -13.70
CA ARG A 159 0.96 2.98 -13.69
C ARG A 159 1.95 2.55 -14.76
N ILE A 160 1.77 3.00 -16.00
CA ILE A 160 2.70 2.69 -17.10
C ILE A 160 4.10 3.15 -16.75
N LEU A 161 4.26 4.40 -16.31
CA LEU A 161 5.57 4.96 -16.00
C LEU A 161 6.24 4.24 -14.82
N SER A 162 5.49 3.94 -13.76
CA SER A 162 6.03 3.22 -12.60
C SER A 162 6.47 1.79 -12.95
N LEU A 163 5.70 1.08 -13.78
CA LEU A 163 6.08 -0.26 -14.26
C LEU A 163 7.34 -0.23 -15.12
N LEU A 164 7.47 0.75 -16.02
CA LEU A 164 8.66 0.91 -16.85
C LEU A 164 9.89 1.29 -16.03
N LEU A 165 9.73 2.17 -15.03
CA LEU A 165 10.80 2.57 -14.11
C LEU A 165 11.25 1.42 -13.20
N SER A 166 10.34 0.60 -12.68
CA SER A 166 10.68 -0.57 -11.88
C SER A 166 11.49 -1.62 -12.66
N ARG A 167 11.45 -1.55 -13.99
CA ARG A 167 12.19 -2.41 -14.93
C ARG A 167 13.12 -1.62 -15.83
N ALA A 168 13.64 -0.49 -15.34
CA ALA A 168 14.50 0.39 -16.11
C ALA A 168 15.66 -0.36 -16.81
N GLY A 169 15.91 -0.01 -18.07
CA GLY A 169 16.91 -0.68 -18.91
C GLY A 169 16.47 -2.04 -19.49
N LYS A 170 15.25 -2.50 -19.21
CA LYS A 170 14.68 -3.73 -19.81
C LYS A 170 13.46 -3.40 -20.66
N ILE A 171 13.20 -4.24 -21.67
CA ILE A 171 11.99 -4.14 -22.46
C ILE A 171 10.82 -4.76 -21.68
N VAL A 172 9.77 -3.98 -21.47
CA VAL A 172 8.51 -4.45 -20.88
C VAL A 172 7.53 -4.75 -22.02
N SER A 173 7.05 -5.98 -22.08
CA SER A 173 6.16 -6.39 -23.18
C SER A 173 4.80 -5.68 -23.12
N ARG A 174 4.16 -5.51 -24.27
CA ARG A 174 2.81 -4.92 -24.36
C ARG A 174 1.81 -5.68 -23.49
N SER A 175 1.86 -7.01 -23.51
CA SER A 175 0.99 -7.86 -22.68
C SER A 175 1.21 -7.65 -21.18
N ALA A 176 2.45 -7.49 -20.73
CA ALA A 176 2.74 -7.21 -19.32
C ALA A 176 2.20 -5.84 -18.86
N ILE A 177 2.28 -4.81 -19.73
CA ILE A 177 1.71 -3.48 -19.42
C ILE A 177 0.18 -3.55 -19.40
N MET A 178 -0.43 -4.23 -20.39
CA MET A 178 -1.88 -4.39 -20.44
C MET A 178 -2.41 -5.16 -19.21
N GLN A 179 -1.73 -6.22 -18.80
CA GLN A 179 -2.10 -7.00 -17.62
C GLN A 179 -2.04 -6.15 -16.34
N ASP A 180 -0.99 -5.34 -16.17
CA ASP A 180 -0.87 -4.42 -15.04
C ASP A 180 -2.00 -3.38 -15.04
N LEU A 181 -2.39 -2.87 -16.20
CA LEU A 181 -3.51 -1.93 -16.33
C LEU A 181 -4.88 -2.60 -16.12
N TRP A 182 -5.04 -3.87 -16.51
CA TRP A 182 -6.29 -4.64 -16.41
C TRP A 182 -6.71 -4.91 -14.95
N ASP A 183 -5.77 -5.20 -14.06
CA ASP A 183 -6.04 -5.44 -12.63
C ASP A 183 -6.71 -4.24 -11.91
N SER A 184 -7.01 -3.16 -12.65
CA SER A 184 -7.58 -1.92 -12.12
C SER A 184 -8.88 -1.45 -12.77
N ASP A 185 -9.79 -2.33 -13.21
CA ASP A 185 -11.17 -1.99 -13.68
C ASP A 185 -11.38 -1.56 -15.14
N ALA A 186 -10.45 -1.67 -16.05
CA ALA A 186 -10.70 -1.30 -17.44
C ALA A 186 -10.19 -2.35 -18.43
N PHE A 187 -11.05 -2.80 -19.33
CA PHE A 187 -10.64 -3.55 -20.50
C PHE A 187 -9.67 -2.69 -21.35
N VAL A 188 -8.39 -3.00 -21.31
CA VAL A 188 -7.35 -2.28 -22.06
C VAL A 188 -6.95 -3.11 -23.27
N ASP A 189 -7.35 -2.67 -24.46
CA ASP A 189 -6.91 -3.24 -25.72
C ASP A 189 -5.57 -2.63 -26.18
N ASP A 190 -5.01 -3.17 -27.25
CA ASP A 190 -3.73 -2.74 -27.82
C ASP A 190 -3.75 -1.30 -28.32
N ASN A 191 -4.91 -0.80 -28.78
CA ASN A 191 -5.09 0.59 -29.21
C ASN A 191 -5.11 1.52 -27.99
N THR A 192 -5.81 1.16 -26.94
CA THR A 192 -5.87 1.92 -25.68
C THR A 192 -4.48 2.06 -25.06
N LEU A 193 -3.66 0.99 -25.07
CA LEU A 193 -2.27 1.08 -24.62
C LEU A 193 -1.47 2.08 -25.45
N THR A 194 -1.58 2.02 -26.77
CA THR A 194 -0.86 2.93 -27.68
C THR A 194 -1.22 4.40 -27.43
N VAL A 195 -2.51 4.68 -27.20
CA VAL A 195 -2.98 6.03 -26.87
C VAL A 195 -2.40 6.52 -25.54
N ASN A 196 -2.40 5.66 -24.50
CA ASN A 196 -1.85 6.04 -23.19
C ASN A 196 -0.33 6.25 -23.24
N ILE A 197 0.42 5.46 -23.99
CA ILE A 197 1.86 5.67 -24.22
C ILE A 197 2.12 7.03 -24.91
N ASN A 198 1.34 7.39 -25.92
CA ASN A 198 1.50 8.66 -26.62
C ASN A 198 1.13 9.84 -25.72
N ARG A 199 0.08 9.72 -24.91
CA ARG A 199 -0.28 10.73 -23.89
C ARG A 199 0.86 10.93 -22.90
N LEU A 200 1.38 9.84 -22.34
CA LEU A 200 2.52 9.89 -21.41
C LEU A 200 3.74 10.58 -22.03
N ARG A 201 4.09 10.29 -23.28
CA ARG A 201 5.16 11.02 -24.01
C ARG A 201 4.89 12.52 -24.04
N THR A 202 3.70 12.92 -24.45
CA THR A 202 3.30 14.34 -24.51
C THR A 202 3.38 14.99 -23.12
N THR A 203 2.97 14.27 -22.07
CA THR A 203 3.04 14.77 -20.68
C THR A 203 4.49 14.98 -20.24
N LEU A 204 5.40 14.05 -20.55
CA LEU A 204 6.83 14.18 -20.24
C LEU A 204 7.50 15.31 -21.07
N GLU A 205 7.12 15.48 -22.32
CA GLU A 205 7.64 16.55 -23.17
C GLU A 205 7.26 17.96 -22.66
N LYS A 206 6.08 18.12 -22.03
CA LYS A 206 5.66 19.39 -21.41
C LYS A 206 6.60 19.86 -20.30
N ILE A 207 7.23 18.93 -19.59
CA ILE A 207 8.21 19.23 -18.55
C ILE A 207 9.67 19.18 -19.06
N GLY A 208 9.86 19.14 -20.39
CA GLY A 208 11.17 19.17 -21.02
C GLY A 208 11.88 17.82 -21.14
N ILE A 209 11.24 16.71 -20.80
CA ILE A 209 11.80 15.36 -20.91
C ILE A 209 11.40 14.76 -22.25
N LYS A 210 12.32 14.79 -23.24
CA LYS A 210 12.08 14.29 -24.59
C LYS A 210 12.72 12.92 -24.82
N GLY A 211 12.08 12.08 -25.63
CA GLY A 211 12.63 10.77 -26.05
C GLY A 211 12.84 9.76 -24.92
N TYR A 212 12.17 9.95 -23.79
CA TYR A 212 12.34 9.13 -22.59
C TYR A 212 11.82 7.71 -22.78
N LEU A 213 10.68 7.54 -23.45
CA LEU A 213 10.11 6.22 -23.75
C LEU A 213 10.53 5.73 -25.13
N THR A 214 11.21 4.61 -25.18
CA THR A 214 11.62 3.92 -26.41
C THR A 214 10.60 2.86 -26.79
N THR A 215 10.21 2.82 -28.07
CA THR A 215 9.37 1.75 -28.63
C THR A 215 10.23 0.68 -29.27
N HIS A 216 10.08 -0.56 -28.83
CA HIS A 216 10.67 -1.74 -29.46
C HIS A 216 9.57 -2.44 -30.28
N ARG A 217 9.61 -2.28 -31.62
CA ARG A 217 8.58 -2.80 -32.53
C ARG A 217 8.34 -4.29 -32.31
N GLY A 218 7.08 -4.70 -32.13
CA GLY A 218 6.68 -6.10 -31.89
C GLY A 218 7.05 -6.66 -30.51
N GLN A 219 7.75 -5.91 -29.64
CA GLN A 219 8.20 -6.37 -28.34
C GLN A 219 7.54 -5.59 -27.17
N GLY A 220 7.64 -4.27 -27.17
CA GLY A 220 7.12 -3.47 -26.08
C GLY A 220 7.77 -2.09 -25.96
N TYR A 221 7.99 -1.64 -24.72
CA TYR A 221 8.51 -0.31 -24.38
C TYR A 221 9.59 -0.41 -23.30
N SER A 222 10.50 0.59 -23.28
CA SER A 222 11.51 0.76 -22.21
C SER A 222 11.77 2.23 -21.89
N VAL A 223 12.42 2.47 -20.75
CA VAL A 223 12.98 3.76 -20.31
C VAL A 223 14.47 3.65 -20.03
#